data_596e72f2ff2354cf15f9b0a589e314cb
#
_entry.id   596e72f2ff2354cf15f9b0a589e314cb
#
_cell.length_a   1.000
_cell.length_b   1.000
_cell.length_c   1.000
_cell.angle_alpha   90.00
_cell.angle_beta   90.00
_cell.angle_gamma   90.00
#
_symmetry.space_group_name_H-M   'P 1'
#
loop_
_entity.id
_entity.type
_entity.pdbx_description
1 polymer ?
#
loop_
_entity_poly.entity_id
_entity_poly.type
_entity_poly.pdbx_seq_one_letter_code
_entity_poly.pdbx_strand_id
1 'polypeptide(L)'
;ARMLERLDELAIQFSGGERRPYEERIHLHHLALRVRMIENDTHWIEVASGSSRTGRPTWISGLIGTARYGAPIEVWRELLPWLIWGEMVQVGKDTVKGNGVFRLVIHLKSGQRRKGDGNYSASDCR
;
A
#
# COMPACT_ATOMS: atom_id res chain seq x y z
N ALA A 1 1.87 -4.90 -9.44
CA ALA A 1 2.81 -5.84 -10.08
C ALA A 1 4.21 -5.76 -9.43
N ARG A 2 4.93 -4.65 -9.50
CA ARG A 2 6.33 -4.52 -9.04
C ARG A 2 6.59 -4.91 -7.59
N MET A 3 5.68 -4.59 -6.68
CA MET A 3 5.80 -4.96 -5.26
C MET A 3 5.78 -6.49 -5.08
N LEU A 4 4.82 -7.17 -5.70
CA LEU A 4 4.72 -8.63 -5.61
C LEU A 4 5.92 -9.32 -6.22
N GLU A 5 6.40 -8.85 -7.37
CA GLU A 5 7.63 -9.36 -8.00
C GLU A 5 8.82 -9.27 -7.06
N ARG A 6 8.99 -8.12 -6.38
CA ARG A 6 10.07 -7.95 -5.40
C ARG A 6 9.94 -8.89 -4.20
N LEU A 7 8.73 -9.07 -3.68
CA LEU A 7 8.48 -10.00 -2.57
C LEU A 7 8.79 -11.44 -2.98
N ASP A 8 8.38 -11.85 -4.18
CA ASP A 8 8.67 -13.18 -4.70
C ASP A 8 10.18 -13.40 -4.88
N GLU A 9 10.91 -12.43 -5.45
CA GLU A 9 12.37 -12.52 -5.59
C GLU A 9 13.09 -12.61 -4.24
N LEU A 10 12.67 -11.82 -3.25
CA LEU A 10 13.26 -11.89 -1.91
C LEU A 10 12.95 -13.24 -1.23
N ALA A 11 11.75 -13.77 -1.37
CA ALA A 11 11.37 -15.08 -0.84
C ALA A 11 12.23 -16.19 -1.45
N ILE A 12 12.44 -16.18 -2.76
CA ILE A 12 13.28 -17.16 -3.46
C ILE A 12 14.73 -17.07 -2.98
N GLN A 13 15.28 -15.87 -2.91
CA GLN A 13 16.70 -15.69 -2.62
C GLN A 13 17.07 -15.94 -1.16
N PHE A 14 16.19 -15.63 -0.22
CA PHE A 14 16.53 -15.60 1.21
C PHE A 14 15.75 -16.57 2.09
N SER A 15 14.61 -17.09 1.61
CA SER A 15 13.74 -17.96 2.42
C SER A 15 13.53 -19.34 1.79
N GLY A 16 14.16 -19.65 0.66
CA GLY A 16 13.93 -20.90 -0.06
C GLY A 16 12.51 -21.07 -0.59
N GLY A 17 11.76 -19.97 -0.69
CA GLY A 17 10.40 -19.96 -1.22
C GLY A 17 10.36 -20.17 -2.73
N GLU A 18 9.18 -20.43 -3.22
CA GLU A 18 8.90 -20.54 -4.65
C GLU A 18 8.24 -19.28 -5.20
N ARG A 19 8.32 -19.12 -6.51
CA ARG A 19 7.61 -18.04 -7.18
C ARG A 19 6.10 -18.29 -7.08
N ARG A 20 5.38 -17.25 -6.72
CA ARG A 20 3.91 -17.28 -6.62
C ARG A 20 3.28 -17.82 -7.89
N PRO A 21 2.25 -18.69 -7.80
CA PRO A 21 1.50 -19.18 -8.95
C PRO A 21 0.90 -18.05 -9.79
N TYR A 22 0.81 -18.30 -11.08
CA TYR A 22 0.31 -17.29 -12.04
C TYR A 22 -1.13 -16.85 -11.71
N GLU A 23 -1.99 -17.79 -11.33
CA GLU A 23 -3.39 -17.55 -10.98
C GLU A 23 -3.53 -16.61 -9.79
N GLU A 24 -2.72 -16.79 -8.76
CA GLU A 24 -2.70 -15.92 -7.58
C GLU A 24 -2.22 -14.50 -7.96
N ARG A 25 -1.23 -14.39 -8.83
CA ARG A 25 -0.75 -13.09 -9.34
C ARG A 25 -1.85 -12.35 -10.09
N ILE A 26 -2.59 -13.04 -10.94
CA ILE A 26 -3.73 -12.48 -11.69
C ILE A 26 -4.84 -12.07 -10.75
N HIS A 27 -5.18 -12.90 -9.78
CA HIS A 27 -6.19 -12.59 -8.77
C HIS A 27 -5.85 -11.30 -8.00
N LEU A 28 -4.65 -11.20 -7.44
CA LEU A 28 -4.20 -10.01 -6.73
C LEU A 28 -4.15 -8.76 -7.65
N HIS A 29 -3.83 -8.93 -8.91
CA HIS A 29 -3.88 -7.86 -9.88
C HIS A 29 -5.31 -7.35 -10.10
N HIS A 30 -6.28 -8.24 -10.28
CA HIS A 30 -7.68 -7.87 -10.42
C HIS A 30 -8.23 -7.18 -9.16
N LEU A 31 -7.83 -7.62 -7.97
CA LEU A 31 -8.17 -6.92 -6.72
C LEU A 31 -7.59 -5.51 -6.71
N ALA A 32 -6.34 -5.34 -7.13
CA ALA A 32 -5.69 -4.03 -7.18
C ALA A 32 -6.40 -3.06 -8.14
N LEU A 33 -7.00 -3.54 -9.22
CA LEU A 33 -7.79 -2.71 -10.14
C LEU A 33 -9.09 -2.17 -9.53
N ARG A 34 -9.57 -2.77 -8.44
CA ARG A 34 -10.74 -2.28 -7.69
C ARG A 34 -10.39 -1.17 -6.68
N VAL A 35 -9.11 -0.92 -6.46
CA VAL A 35 -8.62 0.16 -5.60
C VAL A 35 -8.65 1.48 -6.36
N ARG A 36 -9.27 2.49 -5.78
CA ARG A 36 -9.37 3.83 -6.36
C ARG A 36 -8.55 4.81 -5.54
N MET A 37 -7.83 5.69 -6.21
CA MET A 37 -7.21 6.85 -5.58
C MET A 37 -8.30 7.87 -5.23
N ILE A 38 -8.38 8.27 -3.96
CA ILE A 38 -9.35 9.24 -3.44
C ILE A 38 -8.73 10.62 -3.36
N GLU A 39 -7.50 10.67 -2.87
CA GLU A 39 -6.74 11.93 -2.73
C GLU A 39 -5.30 11.69 -3.16
N ASN A 40 -4.72 12.69 -3.76
CA ASN A 40 -3.33 12.68 -4.18
C ASN A 40 -2.67 14.03 -3.86
N ASP A 41 -1.78 14.00 -2.90
CA ASP A 41 -0.92 15.12 -2.53
C ASP A 41 0.55 14.68 -2.67
N THR A 42 0.87 14.12 -3.83
CA THR A 42 2.23 13.74 -4.17
C THR A 42 2.79 14.66 -5.23
N HIS A 43 4.09 14.93 -5.14
CA HIS A 43 4.82 15.70 -6.13
C HIS A 43 6.14 15.04 -6.48
N TRP A 44 6.61 15.33 -7.68
CA TRP A 44 7.87 14.81 -8.19
C TRP A 44 9.02 15.65 -7.67
N ILE A 45 10.07 14.99 -7.18
CA ILE A 45 11.32 15.65 -6.81
C ILE A 45 12.50 15.02 -7.52
N GLU A 46 13.54 15.82 -7.70
CA GLU A 46 14.84 15.39 -8.17
C GLU A 46 15.91 15.86 -7.19
N VAL A 47 16.76 14.93 -6.76
CA VAL A 47 17.85 15.20 -5.83
C VAL A 47 19.16 14.82 -6.47
N ALA A 48 20.11 15.73 -6.48
CA ALA A 48 21.46 15.44 -6.93
C ALA A 48 22.17 14.57 -5.86
N SER A 49 22.61 13.39 -6.25
CA SER A 49 23.44 12.52 -5.42
C SER A 49 24.84 12.48 -6.02
N GLY A 50 25.82 13.01 -5.29
CA GLY A 50 27.21 12.98 -5.71
C GLY A 50 27.93 11.73 -5.22
N SER A 51 28.66 11.05 -6.09
CA SER A 51 29.65 10.07 -5.66
C SER A 51 31.00 10.76 -5.51
N SER A 52 31.52 10.85 -4.29
CA SER A 52 32.84 11.40 -4.01
C SER A 52 33.97 10.66 -4.75
N ARG A 53 33.74 9.40 -5.12
CA ARG A 53 34.72 8.54 -5.79
C ARG A 53 34.80 8.78 -7.30
N THR A 54 33.71 9.14 -7.96
CA THR A 54 33.65 9.27 -9.43
C THR A 54 33.45 10.70 -9.92
N GLY A 55 33.15 11.65 -9.04
CA GLY A 55 32.88 13.05 -9.35
C GLY A 55 31.67 13.30 -10.26
N ARG A 56 30.94 12.25 -10.62
CA ARG A 56 29.77 12.37 -11.50
C ARG A 56 28.49 12.55 -10.68
N PRO A 57 27.72 13.61 -10.89
CA PRO A 57 26.41 13.76 -10.28
C PRO A 57 25.45 12.67 -10.83
N THR A 58 24.78 11.98 -9.93
CA THR A 58 23.69 11.07 -10.26
C THR A 58 22.40 11.70 -9.75
N TRP A 59 21.41 11.83 -10.61
CA TRP A 59 20.10 12.33 -10.22
C TRP A 59 19.23 11.19 -9.72
N ILE A 60 18.70 11.35 -8.53
CA ILE A 60 17.71 10.46 -7.94
C ILE A 60 16.38 11.20 -8.00
N SER A 61 15.39 10.59 -8.64
CA SER A 61 14.07 11.20 -8.80
C SER A 61 12.98 10.28 -8.33
N GLY A 62 11.90 10.86 -7.80
CA GLY A 62 10.78 10.09 -7.30
C GLY A 62 9.62 10.94 -6.83
N LEU A 63 8.54 10.28 -6.45
CA LEU A 63 7.37 10.89 -5.83
C LEU A 63 7.56 10.97 -4.32
N ILE A 64 7.24 12.11 -3.73
CA ILE A 64 7.08 12.30 -2.29
C ILE A 64 5.71 12.88 -1.99
N GLY A 65 5.21 12.66 -0.78
CA GLY A 65 3.91 13.15 -0.33
C GLY A 65 2.98 12.04 0.12
N THR A 66 1.71 12.30 0.12
CA THR A 66 0.68 11.37 0.59
C THR A 66 -0.35 11.10 -0.50
N ALA A 67 -0.87 9.88 -0.53
CA ALA A 67 -2.00 9.52 -1.37
C ALA A 67 -2.96 8.64 -0.57
N ARG A 68 -4.25 8.86 -0.74
CA ARG A 68 -5.29 8.08 -0.09
C ARG A 68 -6.03 7.24 -1.11
N TYR A 69 -6.22 5.98 -0.74
CA TYR A 69 -6.88 4.99 -1.57
C TYR A 69 -8.10 4.42 -0.87
N GLY A 70 -9.09 4.02 -1.63
CA GLY A 70 -10.30 3.37 -1.16
C GLY A 70 -10.65 2.15 -1.98
N ALA A 71 -11.13 1.13 -1.29
CA ALA A 71 -11.70 -0.07 -1.88
C ALA A 71 -12.68 -0.71 -0.89
N PRO A 72 -13.52 -1.65 -1.33
CA PRO A 72 -14.32 -2.48 -0.45
C PRO A 72 -13.46 -3.25 0.56
N ILE A 73 -14.01 -3.55 1.72
CA ILE A 73 -13.25 -4.17 2.83
C ILE A 73 -12.69 -5.56 2.45
N GLU A 74 -13.42 -6.31 1.64
CA GLU A 74 -12.97 -7.62 1.16
C GLU A 74 -11.71 -7.51 0.29
N VAL A 75 -11.56 -6.45 -0.49
CA VAL A 75 -10.36 -6.17 -1.28
C VAL A 75 -9.17 -5.88 -0.36
N TRP A 76 -9.40 -5.06 0.68
CA TRP A 76 -8.35 -4.74 1.64
C TRP A 76 -7.90 -5.95 2.46
N ARG A 77 -8.81 -6.85 2.82
CA ARG A 77 -8.46 -8.09 3.55
C ARG A 77 -7.42 -8.93 2.80
N GLU A 78 -7.52 -8.98 1.48
CA GLU A 78 -6.58 -9.74 0.66
C GLU A 78 -5.31 -8.98 0.29
N LEU A 79 -5.41 -7.66 0.05
CA LEU A 79 -4.26 -6.86 -0.37
C LEU A 79 -3.38 -6.37 0.80
N LEU A 80 -3.97 -6.12 1.97
CA LEU A 80 -3.27 -5.50 3.09
C LEU A 80 -2.04 -6.27 3.58
N PRO A 81 -2.06 -7.61 3.70
CA PRO A 81 -0.88 -8.37 4.09
C PRO A 81 0.32 -8.10 3.16
N TRP A 82 0.07 -8.02 1.86
CA TRP A 82 1.11 -7.75 0.87
C TRP A 82 1.62 -6.31 0.93
N LEU A 83 0.75 -5.36 1.23
CA LEU A 83 1.13 -3.96 1.41
C LEU A 83 2.01 -3.78 2.65
N ILE A 84 1.69 -4.48 3.75
CA ILE A 84 2.51 -4.49 4.97
C ILE A 84 3.92 -5.04 4.68
N TRP A 85 4.02 -6.15 3.96
CA TRP A 85 5.31 -6.66 3.52
C TRP A 85 6.03 -5.68 2.59
N GLY A 86 5.28 -5.04 1.68
CA GLY A 86 5.82 -4.02 0.79
C GLY A 86 6.43 -2.82 1.53
N GLU A 87 5.80 -2.37 2.62
CA GLU A 87 6.33 -1.31 3.50
C GLU A 87 7.68 -1.72 4.10
N MET A 88 7.81 -2.97 4.54
CA MET A 88 9.03 -3.48 5.16
C MET A 88 10.20 -3.64 4.18
N VAL A 89 9.91 -4.05 2.94
CA VAL A 89 10.96 -4.37 1.96
C VAL A 89 11.30 -3.24 1.00
N GLN A 90 10.62 -2.11 1.13
CA GLN A 90 10.72 -0.97 0.21
C GLN A 90 10.40 -1.34 -1.24
N VAL A 91 9.72 -0.51 -1.97
CA VAL A 91 9.27 -0.83 -3.33
C VAL A 91 9.56 0.30 -4.29
N GLY A 92 10.11 -0.04 -5.45
CA GLY A 92 10.37 0.93 -6.50
C GLY A 92 11.76 0.87 -7.06
N LYS A 93 12.14 1.92 -7.76
CA LYS A 93 13.46 2.09 -8.33
C LYS A 93 14.44 2.60 -7.26
N ASP A 94 15.69 2.18 -7.34
CA ASP A 94 16.78 2.63 -6.46
C ASP A 94 16.56 2.37 -4.95
N THR A 95 15.87 1.29 -4.59
CA THR A 95 15.65 0.90 -3.19
C THR A 95 16.95 0.68 -2.42
N VAL A 96 18.01 0.23 -3.09
CA VAL A 96 19.36 0.08 -2.52
C VAL A 96 20.00 1.43 -2.14
N LYS A 97 19.46 2.54 -2.62
CA LYS A 97 19.87 3.90 -2.27
C LYS A 97 18.95 4.55 -1.25
N GLY A 98 18.04 3.77 -0.64
CA GLY A 98 17.08 4.25 0.35
C GLY A 98 15.76 4.76 -0.21
N ASN A 99 15.53 4.64 -1.51
CA ASN A 99 14.26 5.01 -2.13
C ASN A 99 13.18 3.94 -1.94
N GLY A 100 11.93 4.28 -2.26
CA GLY A 100 10.81 3.35 -2.21
C GLY A 100 10.26 3.08 -0.82
N VAL A 101 10.62 3.92 0.14
CA VAL A 101 10.03 3.88 1.49
C VAL A 101 8.64 4.48 1.44
N PHE A 102 7.67 3.78 1.97
CA PHE A 102 6.33 4.30 2.20
C PHE A 102 5.81 3.81 3.55
N ARG A 103 4.81 4.46 4.09
CA ARG A 103 4.14 4.09 5.33
C ARG A 103 2.65 3.91 5.09
N LEU A 104 2.10 2.83 5.62
CA LEU A 104 0.67 2.57 5.58
C LEU A 104 -0.02 3.21 6.78
N VAL A 105 -1.08 3.97 6.50
CA VAL A 105 -1.99 4.50 7.51
C VAL A 105 -3.40 4.00 7.18
N ILE A 106 -3.99 3.24 8.09
CA ILE A 106 -5.30 2.63 7.89
C ILE A 106 -6.36 3.51 8.55
N HIS A 107 -7.29 4.02 7.73
CA HIS A 107 -8.46 4.76 8.20
C HIS A 107 -9.70 3.85 8.09
N LEU A 108 -10.17 3.36 9.22
CA LEU A 108 -11.45 2.67 9.28
C LEU A 108 -12.55 3.73 9.40
N LYS A 109 -13.46 3.80 8.44
CA LYS A 109 -14.70 4.55 8.64
C LYS A 109 -15.47 3.83 9.76
N SER A 110 -15.57 4.44 10.93
CA SER A 110 -16.51 4.00 11.95
C SER A 110 -17.90 4.01 11.29
N GLY A 111 -18.54 2.83 11.26
CA GLY A 111 -19.87 2.69 10.66
C GLY A 111 -20.80 3.75 11.25
N GLN A 112 -21.47 4.51 10.40
CA GLN A 112 -22.64 5.27 10.82
C GLN A 112 -23.56 4.29 11.53
N ARG A 113 -23.69 4.41 12.86
CA ARG A 113 -24.81 3.84 13.57
C ARG A 113 -26.05 4.34 12.84
N ARG A 114 -26.74 3.47 12.12
CA ARG A 114 -28.11 3.71 11.73
C ARG A 114 -28.83 4.05 13.02
N LYS A 115 -29.29 5.29 13.17
CA LYS A 115 -30.32 5.63 14.14
C LYS A 115 -31.52 4.74 13.77
N GLY A 116 -31.64 3.61 14.43
CA GLY A 116 -32.86 2.83 14.43
C GLY A 116 -33.89 3.63 15.18
N ASP A 117 -34.96 3.96 14.50
CA ASP A 117 -36.18 4.40 15.10
C ASP A 117 -36.62 3.35 16.11
N GLY A 118 -36.38 3.64 17.36
CA GLY A 118 -36.88 2.91 18.52
C GLY A 118 -37.78 3.83 19.32
N ASN A 119 -38.98 4.08 18.81
CA ASN A 119 -40.05 4.65 19.56
C ASN A 119 -40.52 3.62 20.58
N TYR A 120 -40.00 3.67 21.80
CA TYR A 120 -40.59 2.99 22.95
C TYR A 120 -41.21 4.05 23.87
N SER A 121 -42.49 4.23 23.66
CA SER A 121 -43.42 4.79 24.63
C SER A 121 -43.44 3.89 25.87
N ALA A 122 -42.93 4.39 26.98
CA ALA A 122 -43.17 3.80 28.29
C ALA A 122 -44.21 4.65 28.98
N SER A 123 -45.46 4.24 28.82
CA SER A 123 -46.55 4.59 29.72
C SER A 123 -46.83 3.41 30.64
N ASP A 124 -46.99 3.74 31.93
CA ASP A 124 -47.63 2.98 33.02
C ASP A 124 -46.88 1.77 33.62
N CYS A 125 -46.48 1.98 34.91
CA CYS A 125 -47.14 1.32 36.06
C CYS A 125 -46.55 1.86 37.37
N ARG A 126 -47.40 2.45 38.12
CA ARG A 126 -47.75 2.51 39.55
C ARG A 126 -46.76 1.79 40.51
#